data_a74f4136e75af2038d5499487ecc284f
#
_entry.id   a74f4136e75af2038d5499487ecc284f
#
_cell.length_a   1.000
_cell.length_b   1.000
_cell.length_c   1.000
_cell.angle_alpha   90.00
_cell.angle_beta   90.00
_cell.angle_gamma   90.00
#
_symmetry.space_group_name_H-M   'P 1'
#
loop_
_entity.id
_entity.type
_entity.pdbx_description
1 polymer ?
#
loop_
_entity_poly.entity_id
_entity_poly.type
_entity_poly.pdbx_seq_one_letter_code
_entity_poly.pdbx_strand_id
1 'polypeptide(L)'
;MKDTIKHTYLAADFGGGSGRIIAGFLHHGKLELEEVYRFCNRQVKLGNHIYWDFPALFEDMKTGLKLAAQKGYAVKSIGIDTWGVDFGLIDKHGNLLGNPVCYRDARTEGIPEEVFKLLDERQHYADTGIQVMAINTLFQLYSMEQHQDAQLEVARQLLFMPDLFSYFLTGVANNEYCIASTSELLDAQSRNWSMDIIRALGLPEHLFGEIILPGTIRGTLKEDIARETGLGIVDVIAVGSHDTASAVAAVPAVENPIAFLSSGTWSLLGVEVDEPILTEEARKAQFTNEGGVDGKIRFLQNITGLWILQRLMSEWKACGEEQNYDIIIPQAAEAQIATIIPVDDATFMNPENMENALIHYCRHHALQVPKNKAEIVRCVLQSLAFKYRQAVEQLNRCLPSPIRQLNIIGGGSQNQLLNQLTADELGIPVYAGPVEATAMGNILTQAMAKGEIADLRELREIVTRSVTPQVYYPKK
;
A
#
# COMPACT_ATOMS: atom_id res chain seq x y z
N MET A 1 21.42 -38.05 2.97
CA MET A 1 20.46 -37.24 2.22
C MET A 1 21.14 -35.91 1.97
N LYS A 2 21.34 -35.49 0.74
CA LYS A 2 21.82 -34.12 0.47
C LYS A 2 20.69 -33.21 0.88
N ASP A 3 20.88 -32.42 1.97
CA ASP A 3 20.00 -31.32 2.28
C ASP A 3 19.93 -30.42 1.05
N THR A 4 18.81 -30.45 0.37
CA THR A 4 18.53 -29.53 -0.74
C THR A 4 18.53 -28.14 -0.13
N ILE A 5 19.55 -27.35 -0.47
CA ILE A 5 19.67 -25.96 -0.04
C ILE A 5 18.35 -25.26 -0.45
N LYS A 6 17.54 -24.89 0.52
CA LYS A 6 16.30 -24.17 0.26
C LYS A 6 16.67 -22.78 -0.24
N HIS A 7 16.30 -22.45 -1.47
CA HIS A 7 16.44 -21.11 -2.00
C HIS A 7 15.55 -20.16 -1.19
N THR A 8 16.15 -19.12 -0.63
CA THR A 8 15.46 -18.18 0.25
C THR A 8 15.43 -16.80 -0.38
N TYR A 9 14.27 -16.20 -0.37
CA TYR A 9 14.04 -14.81 -0.77
C TYR A 9 13.65 -14.01 0.47
N LEU A 10 14.14 -12.79 0.62
CA LEU A 10 13.76 -11.91 1.72
C LEU A 10 12.87 -10.79 1.22
N ALA A 11 11.71 -10.64 1.83
CA ALA A 11 10.87 -9.47 1.67
C ALA A 11 11.07 -8.53 2.86
N ALA A 12 11.42 -7.27 2.56
CA ALA A 12 11.35 -6.17 3.51
C ALA A 12 10.03 -5.42 3.25
N ASP A 13 9.01 -5.74 4.03
CA ASP A 13 7.63 -5.27 3.89
C ASP A 13 7.35 -4.19 4.94
N PHE A 14 7.24 -2.94 4.49
CA PHE A 14 6.99 -1.77 5.33
C PHE A 14 5.56 -1.26 5.15
N GLY A 15 4.67 -1.62 6.05
CA GLY A 15 3.35 -1.02 6.12
C GLY A 15 3.34 0.33 6.87
N GLY A 16 2.21 1.03 6.86
CA GLY A 16 2.09 2.34 7.51
C GLY A 16 2.30 2.36 9.04
N GLY A 17 2.21 1.22 9.73
CA GLY A 17 2.36 1.13 11.20
C GLY A 17 3.45 0.18 11.68
N SER A 18 3.92 -0.73 10.85
CA SER A 18 4.99 -1.70 11.20
C SER A 18 5.73 -2.14 9.96
N GLY A 19 7.00 -2.54 10.15
CA GLY A 19 7.79 -3.20 9.12
C GLY A 19 8.14 -4.63 9.53
N ARG A 20 8.46 -5.46 8.54
CA ARG A 20 8.82 -6.87 8.73
C ARG A 20 9.90 -7.30 7.76
N ILE A 21 10.74 -8.22 8.21
CA ILE A 21 11.57 -9.02 7.32
C ILE A 21 10.99 -10.43 7.29
N ILE A 22 10.59 -10.88 6.13
CA ILE A 22 9.96 -12.17 5.90
C ILE A 22 10.84 -12.98 4.96
N ALA A 23 11.16 -14.22 5.37
CA ALA A 23 11.83 -15.19 4.53
C ALA A 23 10.80 -16.04 3.79
N GLY A 24 10.98 -16.18 2.49
CA GLY A 24 10.17 -17.06 1.64
C GLY A 24 10.99 -18.21 1.09
N PHE A 25 10.42 -19.39 1.17
CA PHE A 25 11.02 -20.65 0.72
C PHE A 25 10.17 -21.25 -0.39
N LEU A 26 10.66 -21.13 -1.61
CA LEU A 26 9.98 -21.75 -2.76
C LEU A 26 10.40 -23.22 -2.86
N HIS A 27 9.42 -24.13 -2.70
CA HIS A 27 9.68 -25.55 -2.67
C HIS A 27 8.52 -26.36 -3.26
N HIS A 28 8.80 -27.23 -4.22
CA HIS A 28 7.81 -28.07 -4.92
C HIS A 28 6.57 -27.29 -5.43
N GLY A 29 6.79 -26.08 -5.96
CA GLY A 29 5.72 -25.22 -6.49
C GLY A 29 4.77 -24.66 -5.42
N LYS A 30 5.24 -24.58 -4.18
CA LYS A 30 4.59 -23.90 -3.05
C LYS A 30 5.54 -22.91 -2.40
N LEU A 31 4.98 -21.87 -1.82
CA LEU A 31 5.70 -20.86 -1.04
C LEU A 31 5.39 -21.06 0.45
N GLU A 32 6.43 -21.20 1.26
CA GLU A 32 6.37 -21.16 2.72
C GLU A 32 6.97 -19.83 3.17
N LEU A 33 6.36 -19.19 4.17
CA LEU A 33 6.80 -17.92 4.74
C LEU A 33 7.21 -18.08 6.19
N GLU A 34 8.25 -17.34 6.60
CA GLU A 34 8.68 -17.22 7.99
C GLU A 34 8.95 -15.76 8.31
N GLU A 35 8.26 -15.19 9.31
CA GLU A 35 8.58 -13.87 9.83
C GLU A 35 9.89 -13.96 10.61
N VAL A 36 10.92 -13.27 10.10
CA VAL A 36 12.25 -13.24 10.72
C VAL A 36 12.35 -12.16 11.78
N TYR A 37 11.79 -10.99 11.48
CA TYR A 37 11.85 -9.83 12.36
C TYR A 37 10.66 -8.89 12.11
N ARG A 38 10.14 -8.29 13.18
CA ARG A 38 9.07 -7.28 13.12
C ARG A 38 9.47 -6.07 13.95
N PHE A 39 9.17 -4.88 13.46
CA PHE A 39 9.47 -3.62 14.13
C PHE A 39 8.35 -2.59 13.92
N CYS A 40 8.33 -1.54 14.76
CA CYS A 40 7.38 -0.45 14.63
C CYS A 40 7.87 0.56 13.58
N ASN A 41 6.98 0.98 12.70
CA ASN A 41 7.25 2.07 11.77
C ASN A 41 7.04 3.40 12.50
N ARG A 42 8.14 4.12 12.78
CA ARG A 42 8.12 5.29 13.67
C ARG A 42 7.89 6.59 12.92
N GLN A 43 6.90 7.32 13.36
CA GLN A 43 6.69 8.71 12.98
C GLN A 43 7.17 9.62 14.11
N VAL A 44 7.90 10.67 13.77
CA VAL A 44 8.48 11.62 14.74
C VAL A 44 7.99 13.02 14.40
N LYS A 45 7.28 13.64 15.35
CA LYS A 45 6.94 15.06 15.23
C LYS A 45 8.13 15.90 15.66
N LEU A 46 8.63 16.73 14.76
CA LEU A 46 9.73 17.66 15.03
C LEU A 46 9.37 19.04 14.47
N GLY A 47 9.24 20.02 15.35
CA GLY A 47 8.74 21.34 14.96
C GLY A 47 7.30 21.25 14.43
N ASN A 48 7.09 21.76 13.23
CA ASN A 48 5.78 21.79 12.58
C ASN A 48 5.46 20.56 11.72
N HIS A 49 6.44 19.66 11.53
CA HIS A 49 6.33 18.54 10.61
C HIS A 49 6.36 17.19 11.30
N ILE A 50 5.81 16.19 10.62
CA ILE A 50 5.84 14.77 10.98
C ILE A 50 6.77 14.07 10.00
N TYR A 51 7.80 13.41 10.51
CA TYR A 51 8.83 12.71 9.72
C TYR A 51 8.75 11.21 9.94
N TRP A 52 9.16 10.46 8.93
CA TRP A 52 9.59 9.08 9.11
C TRP A 52 11.00 9.07 9.68
N ASP A 53 11.25 8.29 10.73
CA ASP A 53 12.60 8.07 11.26
C ASP A 53 13.36 7.10 10.35
N PHE A 54 13.72 7.57 9.15
CA PHE A 54 14.35 6.75 8.12
C PHE A 54 15.64 6.06 8.59
N PRO A 55 16.56 6.72 9.32
CA PRO A 55 17.75 6.06 9.85
C PRO A 55 17.40 4.89 10.76
N ALA A 56 16.41 5.04 11.66
CA ALA A 56 16.00 3.96 12.54
C ALA A 56 15.34 2.81 11.76
N LEU A 57 14.51 3.12 10.76
CA LEU A 57 13.89 2.11 9.90
C LEU A 57 14.93 1.33 9.09
N PHE A 58 15.97 2.01 8.60
CA PHE A 58 17.07 1.36 7.89
C PHE A 58 17.87 0.43 8.82
N GLU A 59 18.14 0.84 10.07
CA GLU A 59 18.78 0.00 11.08
C GLU A 59 17.91 -1.23 11.45
N ASP A 60 16.60 -1.05 11.60
CA ASP A 60 15.67 -2.15 11.84
C ASP A 60 15.68 -3.15 10.66
N MET A 61 15.70 -2.65 9.42
CA MET A 61 15.84 -3.50 8.24
C MET A 61 17.15 -4.30 8.27
N LYS A 62 18.29 -3.67 8.51
CA LYS A 62 19.59 -4.35 8.62
C LYS A 62 19.60 -5.39 9.76
N THR A 63 18.95 -5.09 10.87
CA THR A 63 18.79 -6.03 11.98
C THR A 63 18.06 -7.30 11.53
N GLY A 64 16.95 -7.16 10.82
CA GLY A 64 16.22 -8.30 10.26
C GLY A 64 17.02 -9.09 9.23
N LEU A 65 17.78 -8.41 8.34
CA LEU A 65 18.68 -9.05 7.39
C LEU A 65 19.78 -9.85 8.10
N LYS A 66 20.36 -9.30 9.16
CA LYS A 66 21.36 -9.98 10.00
C LYS A 66 20.80 -11.22 10.69
N LEU A 67 19.56 -11.13 11.21
CA LEU A 67 18.89 -12.28 11.80
C LEU A 67 18.65 -13.39 10.77
N ALA A 68 18.28 -13.05 9.54
CA ALA A 68 18.15 -14.02 8.45
C ALA A 68 19.48 -14.72 8.14
N ALA A 69 20.59 -13.97 8.11
CA ALA A 69 21.92 -14.55 7.93
C ALA A 69 22.30 -15.50 9.08
N GLN A 70 21.99 -15.12 10.33
CA GLN A 70 22.26 -15.95 11.53
C GLN A 70 21.45 -17.26 11.52
N LYS A 71 20.27 -17.28 10.92
CA LYS A 71 19.49 -18.51 10.70
C LYS A 71 20.11 -19.44 9.66
N GLY A 72 21.15 -19.00 8.95
CA GLY A 72 21.86 -19.79 7.94
C GLY A 72 21.10 -19.95 6.62
N TYR A 73 20.20 -19.02 6.28
CA TYR A 73 19.47 -19.06 5.01
C TYR A 73 20.39 -18.75 3.83
N ALA A 74 20.24 -19.53 2.75
CA ALA A 74 20.91 -19.28 1.47
C ALA A 74 20.11 -18.21 0.69
N VAL A 75 20.26 -16.95 1.10
CA VAL A 75 19.51 -15.83 0.54
C VAL A 75 19.95 -15.54 -0.88
N LYS A 76 19.01 -15.54 -1.82
CA LYS A 76 19.24 -15.23 -3.25
C LYS A 76 19.04 -13.77 -3.58
N SER A 77 18.02 -13.15 -3.00
CA SER A 77 17.73 -11.74 -3.21
C SER A 77 16.88 -11.15 -2.08
N ILE A 78 16.80 -9.81 -2.11
CA ILE A 78 15.99 -8.99 -1.23
C ILE A 78 15.09 -8.13 -2.11
N GLY A 79 13.79 -8.10 -1.81
CA GLY A 79 12.82 -7.18 -2.38
C GLY A 79 12.28 -6.26 -1.30
N ILE A 80 12.02 -5.00 -1.64
CA ILE A 80 11.53 -3.99 -0.70
C ILE A 80 10.24 -3.41 -1.24
N ASP A 81 9.20 -3.42 -0.43
CA ASP A 81 7.96 -2.69 -0.67
C ASP A 81 7.59 -1.83 0.53
N THR A 82 6.90 -0.74 0.26
CA THR A 82 6.46 0.21 1.29
C THR A 82 5.07 0.77 0.96
N TRP A 83 4.55 1.63 1.85
CA TRP A 83 3.44 2.51 1.53
C TRP A 83 3.79 3.47 0.39
N GLY A 84 2.77 4.04 -0.26
CA GLY A 84 2.92 4.96 -1.40
C GLY A 84 3.29 6.40 -1.03
N VAL A 85 3.48 7.20 -2.03
CA VAL A 85 3.56 8.67 -2.12
C VAL A 85 4.74 9.35 -1.43
N ASP A 86 5.36 8.77 -0.40
CA ASP A 86 6.45 9.40 0.34
C ASP A 86 7.82 9.16 -0.30
N PHE A 87 8.70 10.13 -0.15
CA PHE A 87 10.01 10.15 -0.79
C PHE A 87 11.07 10.81 0.10
N GLY A 88 12.32 10.53 -0.21
CA GLY A 88 13.47 11.27 0.27
C GLY A 88 14.27 11.91 -0.87
N LEU A 89 15.04 12.92 -0.54
CA LEU A 89 15.92 13.62 -1.45
C LEU A 89 17.38 13.31 -1.14
N ILE A 90 18.16 12.99 -2.16
CA ILE A 90 19.61 12.79 -2.04
C ILE A 90 20.38 13.90 -2.74
N ASP A 91 21.54 14.28 -2.17
CA ASP A 91 22.42 15.28 -2.75
C ASP A 91 23.35 14.69 -3.83
N LYS A 92 24.18 15.53 -4.44
CA LYS A 92 25.16 15.11 -5.45
C LYS A 92 26.26 14.17 -4.91
N HIS A 93 26.40 14.04 -3.61
CA HIS A 93 27.35 13.14 -2.95
C HIS A 93 26.68 11.84 -2.49
N GLY A 94 25.36 11.71 -2.69
CA GLY A 94 24.59 10.54 -2.30
C GLY A 94 24.13 10.55 -0.85
N ASN A 95 24.20 11.70 -0.17
CA ASN A 95 23.71 11.84 1.20
C ASN A 95 22.22 12.15 1.21
N LEU A 96 21.50 11.61 2.20
CA LEU A 96 20.12 11.98 2.48
C LEU A 96 20.07 13.41 3.01
N LEU A 97 19.25 14.28 2.40
CA LEU A 97 19.15 15.70 2.76
C LEU A 97 18.29 15.96 4.00
N GLY A 98 17.54 14.98 4.45
CA GLY A 98 16.71 15.05 5.63
C GLY A 98 15.83 13.83 5.72
N ASN A 99 15.19 13.62 6.86
CA ASN A 99 14.21 12.55 6.98
C ASN A 99 13.02 12.81 6.05
N PRO A 100 12.50 11.78 5.35
CA PRO A 100 11.26 11.90 4.59
C PRO A 100 10.10 12.41 5.46
N VAL A 101 9.36 13.37 4.93
CA VAL A 101 8.16 13.89 5.60
C VAL A 101 7.01 12.90 5.38
N CYS A 102 6.27 12.59 6.44
CA CYS A 102 5.16 11.66 6.38
C CYS A 102 3.98 12.25 5.61
N TYR A 103 3.32 11.47 4.79
CA TYR A 103 2.13 11.88 4.02
C TYR A 103 0.96 12.40 4.88
N ARG A 104 0.98 12.14 6.20
CA ARG A 104 -0.01 12.66 7.16
C ARG A 104 0.35 14.05 7.70
N ASP A 105 1.45 14.64 7.22
CA ASP A 105 1.84 16.00 7.56
C ASP A 105 0.86 17.03 6.97
N ALA A 106 0.59 18.10 7.71
CA ALA A 106 -0.35 19.13 7.28
C ALA A 106 0.18 20.05 6.15
N ARG A 107 1.46 19.85 5.70
CA ARG A 107 2.09 20.73 4.70
C ARG A 107 1.38 20.80 3.35
N THR A 108 0.50 19.85 3.08
CA THR A 108 -0.25 19.75 1.83
C THR A 108 -1.70 20.24 1.94
N GLU A 109 -2.13 20.74 3.11
CA GLU A 109 -3.46 21.31 3.27
C GLU A 109 -3.63 22.55 2.39
N GLY A 110 -4.69 22.54 1.53
CA GLY A 110 -4.97 23.61 0.57
C GLY A 110 -4.09 23.62 -0.69
N ILE A 111 -3.09 22.75 -0.78
CA ILE A 111 -2.17 22.68 -1.93
C ILE A 111 -2.87 22.18 -3.21
N PRO A 112 -3.77 21.19 -3.19
CA PRO A 112 -4.48 20.78 -4.41
C PRO A 112 -5.21 21.93 -5.08
N GLU A 113 -5.87 22.80 -4.32
CA GLU A 113 -6.58 23.96 -4.83
C GLU A 113 -5.63 24.98 -5.49
N GLU A 114 -4.40 25.11 -5.02
CA GLU A 114 -3.39 25.97 -5.64
C GLU A 114 -2.84 25.36 -6.94
N VAL A 115 -2.59 24.07 -6.95
CA VAL A 115 -2.12 23.34 -8.14
C VAL A 115 -3.16 23.42 -9.25
N PHE A 116 -4.45 23.24 -8.97
CA PHE A 116 -5.50 23.29 -9.97
C PHE A 116 -5.91 24.71 -10.42
N LYS A 117 -5.24 25.75 -9.90
CA LYS A 117 -5.24 27.07 -10.55
C LYS A 117 -4.27 27.15 -11.73
N LEU A 118 -3.26 26.26 -11.76
CA LEU A 118 -2.23 26.18 -12.79
C LEU A 118 -2.51 25.09 -13.81
N LEU A 119 -3.11 23.98 -13.38
CA LEU A 119 -3.42 22.81 -14.20
C LEU A 119 -4.95 22.67 -14.34
N ASP A 120 -5.41 22.27 -15.52
CA ASP A 120 -6.79 21.82 -15.69
C ASP A 120 -6.96 20.43 -15.08
N GLU A 121 -7.79 20.30 -14.04
CA GLU A 121 -7.99 19.05 -13.28
C GLU A 121 -8.45 17.89 -14.19
N ARG A 122 -9.29 18.17 -15.19
CA ARG A 122 -9.80 17.15 -16.10
C ARG A 122 -8.71 16.64 -17.03
N GLN A 123 -7.90 17.56 -17.59
CA GLN A 123 -6.76 17.18 -18.42
C GLN A 123 -5.70 16.46 -17.59
N HIS A 124 -5.42 16.92 -16.39
CA HIS A 124 -4.49 16.30 -15.48
C HIS A 124 -4.87 14.84 -15.18
N TYR A 125 -6.16 14.55 -14.93
CA TYR A 125 -6.61 13.17 -14.77
C TYR A 125 -6.52 12.38 -16.09
N ALA A 126 -6.80 12.98 -17.23
CA ALA A 126 -6.65 12.31 -18.53
C ALA A 126 -5.19 11.93 -18.82
N ASP A 127 -4.23 12.71 -18.31
CA ASP A 127 -2.79 12.45 -18.46
C ASP A 127 -2.29 11.42 -17.45
N THR A 128 -2.65 11.58 -16.16
CA THR A 128 -2.09 10.76 -15.06
C THR A 128 -2.96 9.56 -14.70
N GLY A 129 -4.27 9.68 -14.80
CA GLY A 129 -5.24 8.68 -14.36
C GLY A 129 -5.30 8.49 -12.84
N ILE A 130 -4.72 9.40 -12.05
CA ILE A 130 -4.59 9.22 -10.60
C ILE A 130 -5.68 9.98 -9.84
N GLN A 131 -6.23 9.34 -8.82
CA GLN A 131 -7.16 9.95 -7.86
C GLN A 131 -6.47 11.11 -7.15
N VAL A 132 -7.07 12.29 -7.18
CA VAL A 132 -6.56 13.47 -6.47
C VAL A 132 -6.69 13.27 -4.96
N MET A 133 -5.56 13.24 -4.29
CA MET A 133 -5.47 13.17 -2.83
C MET A 133 -4.36 14.12 -2.38
N ALA A 134 -4.62 14.98 -1.39
CA ALA A 134 -3.63 15.94 -0.90
C ALA A 134 -2.31 15.30 -0.45
N ILE A 135 -2.32 14.01 -0.13
CA ILE A 135 -1.14 13.24 0.28
C ILE A 135 -0.20 12.86 -0.87
N ASN A 136 -0.65 12.97 -2.15
CA ASN A 136 0.15 12.53 -3.28
C ASN A 136 1.44 13.34 -3.43
N THR A 137 2.47 12.72 -3.97
CA THR A 137 3.82 13.28 -4.08
C THR A 137 3.86 14.63 -4.79
N LEU A 138 3.02 14.79 -5.84
CA LEU A 138 2.88 16.05 -6.58
C LEU A 138 2.62 17.22 -5.62
N PHE A 139 1.63 17.08 -4.75
CA PHE A 139 1.26 18.16 -3.80
C PHE A 139 2.32 18.35 -2.72
N GLN A 140 2.98 17.29 -2.29
CA GLN A 140 4.10 17.39 -1.36
C GLN A 140 5.26 18.18 -1.96
N LEU A 141 5.65 17.89 -3.21
CA LEU A 141 6.73 18.63 -3.92
C LEU A 141 6.33 20.07 -4.21
N TYR A 142 5.08 20.31 -4.67
CA TYR A 142 4.62 21.65 -4.93
C TYR A 142 4.57 22.51 -3.66
N SER A 143 4.22 21.91 -2.51
CA SER A 143 4.33 22.59 -1.21
C SER A 143 5.77 23.01 -0.90
N MET A 144 6.75 22.15 -1.19
CA MET A 144 8.18 22.50 -1.00
C MET A 144 8.60 23.64 -1.94
N GLU A 145 8.17 23.62 -3.20
CA GLU A 145 8.44 24.68 -4.18
C GLU A 145 7.84 26.02 -3.74
N GLN A 146 6.57 26.03 -3.31
CA GLN A 146 5.90 27.23 -2.82
C GLN A 146 6.57 27.87 -1.59
N HIS A 147 7.16 27.02 -0.73
CA HIS A 147 7.88 27.49 0.46
C HIS A 147 9.37 27.74 0.21
N GLN A 148 9.83 27.61 -1.04
CA GLN A 148 11.23 27.74 -1.42
C GLN A 148 12.16 26.89 -0.53
N ASP A 149 11.78 25.61 -0.35
CA ASP A 149 12.53 24.70 0.50
C ASP A 149 13.97 24.51 -0.06
N ALA A 150 14.95 24.85 0.74
CA ALA A 150 16.36 24.79 0.34
C ALA A 150 16.82 23.37 -0.05
N GLN A 151 16.11 22.33 0.36
CA GLN A 151 16.42 20.97 -0.06
C GLN A 151 16.26 20.79 -1.57
N LEU A 152 15.27 21.45 -2.21
CA LEU A 152 15.07 21.36 -3.67
C LEU A 152 16.24 21.96 -4.45
N GLU A 153 16.91 22.99 -3.92
CA GLU A 153 18.05 23.63 -4.56
C GLU A 153 19.30 22.72 -4.61
N VAL A 154 19.50 21.91 -3.58
CA VAL A 154 20.70 21.08 -3.42
C VAL A 154 20.46 19.60 -3.73
N ALA A 155 19.21 19.21 -3.85
CA ALA A 155 18.86 17.84 -4.20
C ALA A 155 19.36 17.47 -5.60
N ARG A 156 19.84 16.22 -5.73
CA ARG A 156 20.25 15.64 -7.01
C ARG A 156 19.17 14.74 -7.58
N GLN A 157 18.44 14.02 -6.71
CA GLN A 157 17.43 13.06 -7.14
C GLN A 157 16.40 12.83 -6.03
N LEU A 158 15.17 12.59 -6.44
CA LEU A 158 14.09 12.08 -5.63
C LEU A 158 14.07 10.55 -5.69
N LEU A 159 13.92 9.90 -4.53
CA LEU A 159 13.71 8.46 -4.43
C LEU A 159 12.50 8.19 -3.53
N PHE A 160 11.54 7.40 -4.02
CA PHE A 160 10.44 6.93 -3.17
C PHE A 160 10.97 6.06 -2.05
N MET A 161 10.18 5.86 -1.00
CA MET A 161 10.63 5.14 0.19
C MET A 161 11.30 3.79 -0.12
N PRO A 162 10.74 2.86 -0.93
CA PRO A 162 11.39 1.58 -1.21
C PRO A 162 12.65 1.75 -2.06
N ASP A 163 12.68 2.77 -2.92
CA ASP A 163 13.83 3.08 -3.75
C ASP A 163 14.96 3.69 -2.92
N LEU A 164 14.62 4.50 -1.92
CA LEU A 164 15.57 5.06 -0.97
C LEU A 164 16.23 3.97 -0.12
N PHE A 165 15.47 3.02 0.39
CA PHE A 165 16.01 1.83 1.07
C PHE A 165 16.95 1.03 0.15
N SER A 166 16.50 0.77 -1.08
CA SER A 166 17.27 0.05 -2.08
C SER A 166 18.58 0.79 -2.43
N TYR A 167 18.52 2.11 -2.57
CA TYR A 167 19.69 2.96 -2.81
C TYR A 167 20.74 2.82 -1.70
N PHE A 168 20.32 2.91 -0.44
CA PHE A 168 21.25 2.76 0.68
C PHE A 168 21.82 1.34 0.79
N LEU A 169 21.12 0.32 0.30
CA LEU A 169 21.66 -1.04 0.21
C LEU A 169 22.66 -1.23 -0.95
N THR A 170 22.41 -0.62 -2.11
CA THR A 170 23.12 -0.94 -3.37
C THR A 170 23.99 0.18 -3.91
N GLY A 171 23.65 1.43 -3.62
CA GLY A 171 24.23 2.62 -4.25
C GLY A 171 23.62 2.97 -5.61
N VAL A 172 22.63 2.23 -6.10
CA VAL A 172 21.95 2.47 -7.39
C VAL A 172 20.70 3.30 -7.17
N ALA A 173 20.60 4.45 -7.83
CA ALA A 173 19.51 5.40 -7.71
C ALA A 173 18.59 5.30 -8.94
N ASN A 174 17.40 4.72 -8.76
CA ASN A 174 16.31 4.67 -9.72
C ASN A 174 14.99 4.55 -8.98
N ASN A 175 13.88 4.81 -9.65
CA ASN A 175 12.53 4.69 -9.09
C ASN A 175 11.78 3.52 -9.73
N GLU A 176 11.10 2.70 -8.94
CA GLU A 176 10.30 1.61 -9.46
C GLU A 176 8.91 2.10 -9.86
N TYR A 177 8.39 1.58 -10.95
CA TYR A 177 7.16 2.02 -11.60
C TYR A 177 5.91 1.96 -10.72
N CYS A 178 5.69 0.87 -9.97
CA CYS A 178 4.48 0.71 -9.16
C CYS A 178 4.40 1.78 -8.06
N ILE A 179 5.53 2.06 -7.39
CA ILE A 179 5.57 3.10 -6.37
C ILE A 179 5.53 4.50 -6.99
N ALA A 180 6.28 4.72 -8.08
CA ALA A 180 6.31 6.00 -8.76
C ALA A 180 4.92 6.39 -9.32
N SER A 181 4.11 5.43 -9.75
CA SER A 181 2.76 5.67 -10.25
C SER A 181 1.81 6.27 -9.22
N THR A 182 2.10 6.12 -7.91
CA THR A 182 1.29 6.73 -6.85
C THR A 182 1.49 8.24 -6.73
N SER A 183 2.48 8.79 -7.43
CA SER A 183 2.95 10.17 -7.24
C SER A 183 2.04 11.24 -7.84
N GLU A 184 1.16 10.89 -8.78
CA GLU A 184 0.39 11.84 -9.60
C GLU A 184 1.29 12.68 -10.55
N LEU A 185 2.52 12.16 -10.85
CA LEU A 185 3.52 12.80 -11.70
C LEU A 185 3.91 11.98 -12.94
N LEU A 186 3.32 10.78 -13.11
CA LEU A 186 3.55 9.96 -14.29
C LEU A 186 2.43 10.16 -15.32
N ASP A 187 2.80 10.11 -16.59
CA ASP A 187 1.84 9.94 -17.68
C ASP A 187 1.42 8.48 -17.76
N ALA A 188 0.11 8.23 -17.70
CA ALA A 188 -0.46 6.90 -17.56
C ALA A 188 -0.20 6.00 -18.79
N GLN A 189 -0.05 6.58 -19.99
CA GLN A 189 0.14 5.84 -21.23
C GLN A 189 1.60 5.50 -21.47
N SER A 190 2.50 6.49 -21.34
CA SER A 190 3.94 6.26 -21.49
C SER A 190 4.57 5.55 -20.30
N ARG A 191 3.89 5.56 -19.14
CA ARG A 191 4.37 5.00 -17.87
C ARG A 191 5.70 5.61 -17.42
N ASN A 192 5.90 6.87 -17.75
CA ASN A 192 7.10 7.64 -17.42
C ASN A 192 6.70 9.01 -16.87
N TRP A 193 7.67 9.78 -16.41
CA TRP A 193 7.44 11.12 -15.86
C TRP A 193 6.70 12.02 -16.85
N SER A 194 5.64 12.69 -16.40
CA SER A 194 4.95 13.74 -17.16
C SER A 194 5.73 15.04 -17.03
N MET A 195 6.67 15.24 -17.96
CA MET A 195 7.52 16.45 -17.98
C MET A 195 6.73 17.74 -18.15
N ASP A 196 5.55 17.68 -18.79
CA ASP A 196 4.67 18.83 -18.95
C ASP A 196 4.06 19.26 -17.61
N ILE A 197 3.60 18.33 -16.77
CA ILE A 197 3.12 18.62 -15.41
C ILE A 197 4.27 19.16 -14.55
N ILE A 198 5.44 18.50 -14.57
CA ILE A 198 6.62 18.88 -13.80
C ILE A 198 7.02 20.33 -14.11
N ARG A 199 7.09 20.69 -15.40
CA ARG A 199 7.43 22.06 -15.86
C ARG A 199 6.36 23.07 -15.51
N ALA A 200 5.08 22.72 -15.69
CA ALA A 200 3.98 23.62 -15.39
C ALA A 200 3.94 24.03 -13.91
N LEU A 201 4.39 23.13 -13.02
CA LEU A 201 4.48 23.37 -11.59
C LEU A 201 5.83 23.96 -11.13
N GLY A 202 6.77 24.20 -12.05
CA GLY A 202 8.09 24.75 -11.74
C GLY A 202 9.00 23.79 -10.97
N LEU A 203 8.70 22.49 -10.96
CA LEU A 203 9.49 21.49 -10.24
C LEU A 203 10.83 21.25 -10.95
N PRO A 204 11.92 21.03 -10.19
CA PRO A 204 13.24 20.79 -10.79
C PRO A 204 13.29 19.48 -11.58
N GLU A 205 13.38 19.55 -12.91
CA GLU A 205 13.34 18.38 -13.81
C GLU A 205 14.40 17.32 -13.48
N HIS A 206 15.54 17.72 -12.99
CA HIS A 206 16.66 16.82 -12.71
C HIS A 206 16.44 15.89 -11.51
N LEU A 207 15.41 16.13 -10.69
CA LEU A 207 15.04 15.26 -9.57
C LEU A 207 14.43 13.93 -10.03
N PHE A 208 13.87 13.90 -11.24
CA PHE A 208 13.10 12.79 -11.78
C PHE A 208 14.02 11.87 -12.59
N GLY A 209 14.56 10.86 -11.90
CA GLY A 209 15.48 9.89 -12.48
C GLY A 209 14.80 8.77 -13.28
N GLU A 210 15.57 7.76 -13.62
CA GLU A 210 15.10 6.60 -14.38
C GLU A 210 13.97 5.85 -13.67
N ILE A 211 12.95 5.48 -14.44
CA ILE A 211 11.88 4.56 -14.01
C ILE A 211 12.26 3.15 -14.44
N ILE A 212 12.26 2.21 -13.50
CA ILE A 212 12.47 0.77 -13.75
C ILE A 212 11.20 -0.03 -13.44
N LEU A 213 11.09 -1.20 -14.05
CA LEU A 213 9.93 -2.09 -13.87
C LEU A 213 10.14 -3.11 -12.75
N PRO A 214 9.07 -3.66 -12.15
CA PRO A 214 9.16 -4.82 -11.29
C PRO A 214 9.91 -5.97 -11.97
N GLY A 215 10.74 -6.71 -11.24
CA GLY A 215 11.60 -7.76 -11.76
C GLY A 215 12.99 -7.28 -12.18
N THR A 216 13.27 -5.96 -12.15
CA THR A 216 14.60 -5.44 -12.46
C THR A 216 15.56 -5.68 -11.30
N ILE A 217 16.75 -6.23 -11.59
CA ILE A 217 17.84 -6.34 -10.61
C ILE A 217 18.49 -4.95 -10.49
N ARG A 218 18.35 -4.32 -9.33
CA ARG A 218 18.92 -2.97 -9.06
C ARG A 218 20.43 -2.99 -8.84
N GLY A 219 20.97 -4.12 -8.38
CA GLY A 219 22.36 -4.30 -8.02
C GLY A 219 22.50 -5.28 -6.86
N THR A 220 23.71 -5.40 -6.33
CA THR A 220 24.02 -6.23 -5.15
C THR A 220 24.18 -5.37 -3.91
N LEU A 221 24.11 -5.97 -2.74
CA LEU A 221 24.44 -5.30 -1.48
C LEU A 221 25.85 -4.70 -1.57
N LYS A 222 26.02 -3.46 -1.08
CA LYS A 222 27.34 -2.85 -0.88
C LYS A 222 28.17 -3.70 0.08
N GLU A 223 29.48 -3.67 -0.07
CA GLU A 223 30.41 -4.50 0.72
C GLU A 223 30.30 -4.27 2.23
N ASP A 224 30.10 -3.01 2.64
CA ASP A 224 29.91 -2.64 4.04
C ASP A 224 28.61 -3.25 4.60
N ILE A 225 27.51 -3.15 3.88
CA ILE A 225 26.20 -3.73 4.24
C ILE A 225 26.27 -5.26 4.25
N ALA A 226 26.87 -5.87 3.22
CA ALA A 226 27.04 -7.31 3.13
C ALA A 226 27.84 -7.88 4.32
N ARG A 227 28.87 -7.14 4.75
CA ARG A 227 29.71 -7.49 5.93
C ARG A 227 28.95 -7.29 7.22
N GLU A 228 28.25 -6.18 7.39
CA GLU A 228 27.48 -5.83 8.59
C GLU A 228 26.34 -6.84 8.84
N THR A 229 25.62 -7.20 7.79
CA THR A 229 24.50 -8.14 7.86
C THR A 229 24.93 -9.61 7.86
N GLY A 230 26.12 -9.91 7.33
CA GLY A 230 26.59 -11.29 7.17
C GLY A 230 25.98 -12.05 5.99
N LEU A 231 25.21 -11.38 5.13
CA LEU A 231 24.53 -12.03 3.98
C LEU A 231 25.47 -12.32 2.79
N GLY A 232 26.60 -11.60 2.67
CA GLY A 232 27.46 -11.69 1.50
C GLY A 232 26.86 -10.98 0.28
N ILE A 233 27.21 -11.48 -0.92
CA ILE A 233 26.74 -10.89 -2.19
C ILE A 233 25.32 -11.38 -2.44
N VAL A 234 24.34 -10.49 -2.31
CA VAL A 234 22.90 -10.76 -2.51
C VAL A 234 22.34 -9.67 -3.41
N ASP A 235 21.53 -10.06 -4.40
CA ASP A 235 20.86 -9.11 -5.29
C ASP A 235 19.73 -8.39 -4.57
N VAL A 236 19.55 -7.12 -4.90
CA VAL A 236 18.35 -6.34 -4.56
C VAL A 236 17.50 -6.18 -5.80
N ILE A 237 16.26 -6.64 -5.73
CA ILE A 237 15.34 -6.70 -6.87
C ILE A 237 14.19 -5.74 -6.65
N ALA A 238 13.89 -4.93 -7.68
CA ALA A 238 12.67 -4.14 -7.72
C ALA A 238 11.47 -5.10 -7.82
N VAL A 239 10.58 -5.04 -6.87
CA VAL A 239 9.33 -5.80 -6.84
C VAL A 239 8.15 -4.86 -7.15
N GLY A 240 6.92 -5.27 -6.99
CA GLY A 240 5.84 -4.31 -6.91
C GLY A 240 6.04 -3.46 -5.64
N SER A 241 6.87 -2.40 -5.74
CA SER A 241 7.42 -1.73 -4.56
C SER A 241 6.40 -0.89 -3.77
N HIS A 242 5.22 -0.60 -4.33
CA HIS A 242 4.04 -0.26 -3.52
C HIS A 242 3.47 -1.55 -2.91
N ASP A 243 3.32 -1.63 -1.58
CA ASP A 243 2.86 -2.82 -0.85
C ASP A 243 1.60 -3.46 -1.47
N THR A 244 0.66 -2.61 -1.89
CA THR A 244 -0.56 -3.07 -2.58
C THR A 244 -0.27 -3.66 -3.97
N ALA A 245 0.77 -3.22 -4.69
CA ALA A 245 1.13 -3.82 -5.98
C ALA A 245 1.63 -5.26 -5.79
N SER A 246 2.50 -5.47 -4.80
CA SER A 246 2.91 -6.81 -4.39
C SER A 246 1.74 -7.66 -3.92
N ALA A 247 0.85 -7.08 -3.09
CA ALA A 247 -0.33 -7.80 -2.59
C ALA A 247 -1.26 -8.26 -3.72
N VAL A 248 -1.53 -7.42 -4.72
CA VAL A 248 -2.40 -7.74 -5.86
C VAL A 248 -1.77 -8.79 -6.77
N ALA A 249 -0.44 -8.78 -6.94
CA ALA A 249 0.25 -9.84 -7.67
C ALA A 249 -0.02 -11.23 -7.07
N ALA A 250 -0.19 -11.30 -5.74
CA ALA A 250 -0.47 -12.54 -5.00
C ALA A 250 -1.96 -12.85 -4.81
N VAL A 251 -2.88 -12.23 -5.54
CA VAL A 251 -4.29 -12.65 -5.53
C VAL A 251 -4.41 -14.05 -6.14
N PRO A 252 -4.99 -15.03 -5.41
CA PRO A 252 -5.08 -16.42 -5.86
C PRO A 252 -6.20 -16.61 -6.90
N ALA A 253 -6.17 -15.84 -7.99
CA ALA A 253 -7.13 -15.88 -9.08
C ALA A 253 -6.39 -15.78 -10.43
N VAL A 254 -6.84 -16.55 -11.41
CA VAL A 254 -6.27 -16.60 -12.76
C VAL A 254 -7.26 -16.13 -13.83
N GLU A 255 -8.54 -15.93 -13.48
CA GLU A 255 -9.60 -15.48 -14.37
C GLU A 255 -9.73 -13.97 -14.33
N ASN A 256 -9.85 -13.32 -15.50
CA ASN A 256 -10.04 -11.87 -15.64
C ASN A 256 -11.54 -11.50 -15.71
N PRO A 257 -11.94 -10.32 -15.21
CA PRO A 257 -11.12 -9.38 -14.43
C PRO A 257 -10.86 -9.87 -13.00
N ILE A 258 -9.63 -9.69 -12.52
CA ILE A 258 -9.29 -9.98 -11.13
C ILE A 258 -9.72 -8.79 -10.28
N ALA A 259 -10.84 -8.94 -9.56
CA ALA A 259 -11.29 -7.94 -8.60
C ALA A 259 -10.68 -8.22 -7.23
N PHE A 260 -10.18 -7.17 -6.60
CA PHE A 260 -9.50 -7.25 -5.32
C PHE A 260 -9.91 -6.14 -4.35
N LEU A 261 -9.79 -6.44 -3.07
CA LEU A 261 -9.81 -5.49 -1.96
C LEU A 261 -8.57 -5.75 -1.11
N SER A 262 -7.57 -4.89 -1.21
CA SER A 262 -6.46 -4.89 -0.26
C SER A 262 -6.95 -4.20 1.01
N SER A 263 -7.18 -5.00 2.05
CA SER A 263 -7.82 -4.56 3.30
C SER A 263 -6.80 -4.43 4.42
N GLY A 264 -6.56 -3.21 4.83
CA GLY A 264 -5.66 -2.82 5.92
C GLY A 264 -6.14 -1.53 6.57
N THR A 265 -5.22 -0.66 6.95
CA THR A 265 -5.52 0.71 7.42
C THR A 265 -6.32 1.48 6.37
N TRP A 266 -5.87 1.41 5.12
CA TRP A 266 -6.63 1.76 3.92
C TRP A 266 -7.31 0.53 3.34
N SER A 267 -8.34 0.75 2.54
CA SER A 267 -9.01 -0.26 1.71
C SER A 267 -8.88 0.17 0.25
N LEU A 268 -8.07 -0.58 -0.51
CA LEU A 268 -7.87 -0.34 -1.93
C LEU A 268 -8.69 -1.35 -2.71
N LEU A 269 -9.81 -0.90 -3.27
CA LEU A 269 -10.78 -1.74 -3.97
C LEU A 269 -10.73 -1.46 -5.48
N GLY A 270 -10.53 -2.50 -6.27
CA GLY A 270 -10.43 -2.34 -7.72
C GLY A 270 -10.32 -3.62 -8.50
N VAL A 271 -9.84 -3.48 -9.72
CA VAL A 271 -9.54 -4.58 -10.64
C VAL A 271 -8.15 -4.40 -11.25
N GLU A 272 -7.56 -5.51 -11.66
CA GLU A 272 -6.37 -5.51 -12.49
C GLU A 272 -6.78 -5.47 -13.97
N VAL A 273 -6.18 -4.56 -14.72
CA VAL A 273 -6.41 -4.36 -16.17
C VAL A 273 -5.09 -4.24 -16.91
N ASP A 274 -5.13 -4.40 -18.23
CA ASP A 274 -3.94 -4.29 -19.09
C ASP A 274 -3.59 -2.84 -19.43
N GLU A 275 -4.61 -1.98 -19.59
CA GLU A 275 -4.48 -0.58 -20.00
C GLU A 275 -5.21 0.34 -19.02
N PRO A 276 -4.75 1.60 -18.85
CA PRO A 276 -5.38 2.54 -17.94
C PRO A 276 -6.78 2.96 -18.41
N ILE A 277 -7.69 3.14 -17.47
CA ILE A 277 -9.06 3.61 -17.71
C ILE A 277 -9.12 5.10 -17.34
N LEU A 278 -9.08 5.97 -18.37
CA LEU A 278 -8.97 7.43 -18.24
C LEU A 278 -10.28 8.17 -18.57
N THR A 279 -11.41 7.51 -18.37
CA THR A 279 -12.73 8.07 -18.69
C THR A 279 -13.17 9.13 -17.69
N GLU A 280 -14.04 10.05 -18.15
CA GLU A 280 -14.65 11.04 -17.26
C GLU A 280 -15.49 10.41 -16.13
N GLU A 281 -16.03 9.21 -16.36
CA GLU A 281 -16.73 8.45 -15.34
C GLU A 281 -15.78 7.95 -14.27
N ALA A 282 -14.60 7.43 -14.66
CA ALA A 282 -13.54 7.01 -13.75
C ALA A 282 -13.05 8.19 -12.89
N ARG A 283 -12.83 9.37 -13.53
CA ARG A 283 -12.44 10.61 -12.83
C ARG A 283 -13.47 11.02 -11.79
N LYS A 284 -14.75 11.11 -12.16
CA LYS A 284 -15.83 11.51 -11.24
C LYS A 284 -16.04 10.53 -10.10
N ALA A 285 -15.79 9.27 -10.35
CA ALA A 285 -15.83 8.22 -9.33
C ALA A 285 -14.52 8.12 -8.53
N GLN A 286 -13.54 8.99 -8.81
CA GLN A 286 -12.25 9.03 -8.10
C GLN A 286 -11.47 7.70 -8.16
N PHE A 287 -11.47 7.04 -9.31
CA PHE A 287 -10.60 5.89 -9.54
C PHE A 287 -9.18 6.34 -9.91
N THR A 288 -8.21 5.52 -9.50
CA THR A 288 -6.78 5.70 -9.79
C THR A 288 -6.26 4.55 -10.64
N ASN A 289 -5.28 4.82 -11.51
CA ASN A 289 -4.63 3.85 -12.39
C ASN A 289 -3.16 3.68 -11.94
N GLU A 290 -2.92 2.85 -10.96
CA GLU A 290 -1.59 2.63 -10.43
C GLU A 290 -0.90 1.44 -11.09
N GLY A 291 0.44 1.49 -11.18
CA GLY A 291 1.23 0.41 -11.74
C GLY A 291 1.11 -0.90 -10.98
N GLY A 292 1.12 -2.01 -11.70
CA GLY A 292 1.13 -3.38 -11.20
C GLY A 292 2.32 -4.19 -11.71
N VAL A 293 2.49 -5.39 -11.19
CA VAL A 293 3.52 -6.34 -11.64
C VAL A 293 3.18 -6.85 -13.03
N ASP A 294 4.20 -7.19 -13.84
CA ASP A 294 4.06 -7.72 -15.19
C ASP A 294 3.30 -6.78 -16.15
N GLY A 295 3.55 -5.48 -16.03
CA GLY A 295 2.95 -4.47 -16.90
C GLY A 295 1.46 -4.24 -16.69
N LYS A 296 0.85 -4.78 -15.66
CA LYS A 296 -0.56 -4.56 -15.33
C LYS A 296 -0.79 -3.18 -14.72
N ILE A 297 -2.05 -2.75 -14.77
CA ILE A 297 -2.54 -1.55 -14.08
C ILE A 297 -3.53 -1.99 -13.00
N ARG A 298 -3.40 -1.44 -11.82
CA ARG A 298 -4.36 -1.57 -10.74
C ARG A 298 -5.34 -0.39 -10.84
N PHE A 299 -6.49 -0.62 -11.44
CA PHE A 299 -7.56 0.36 -11.50
C PHE A 299 -8.39 0.24 -10.23
N LEU A 300 -8.23 1.18 -9.30
CA LEU A 300 -8.76 1.06 -7.95
C LEU A 300 -9.25 2.41 -7.38
N GLN A 301 -9.96 2.34 -6.27
CA GLN A 301 -10.34 3.48 -5.44
C GLN A 301 -9.70 3.31 -4.05
N ASN A 302 -9.06 4.37 -3.56
CA ASN A 302 -8.59 4.45 -2.18
C ASN A 302 -9.78 4.83 -1.28
N ILE A 303 -10.06 3.99 -0.29
CA ILE A 303 -11.17 4.14 0.66
C ILE A 303 -10.58 4.09 2.07
N THR A 304 -11.11 4.88 2.99
CA THR A 304 -10.79 4.72 4.42
C THR A 304 -11.13 3.29 4.85
N GLY A 305 -10.11 2.55 5.29
CA GLY A 305 -10.26 1.15 5.63
C GLY A 305 -10.53 0.91 7.12
N LEU A 306 -9.77 -0.01 7.70
CA LEU A 306 -9.89 -0.36 9.12
C LEU A 306 -9.31 0.73 10.05
N TRP A 307 -8.88 1.86 9.53
CA TRP A 307 -8.34 2.99 10.30
C TRP A 307 -9.23 3.40 11.47
N ILE A 308 -10.55 3.58 11.21
CA ILE A 308 -11.51 3.97 12.25
C ILE A 308 -11.52 2.94 13.39
N LEU A 309 -11.59 1.65 13.04
CA LEU A 309 -11.57 0.57 14.03
C LEU A 309 -10.23 0.50 14.78
N GLN A 310 -9.11 0.64 14.07
CA GLN A 310 -7.77 0.63 14.68
C GLN A 310 -7.60 1.80 15.67
N ARG A 311 -8.08 2.99 15.32
CA ARG A 311 -8.07 4.15 16.23
C ARG A 311 -8.92 3.91 17.47
N LEU A 312 -10.15 3.42 17.32
CA LEU A 312 -11.02 3.04 18.44
C LEU A 312 -10.33 2.04 19.39
N MET A 313 -9.77 0.97 18.82
CA MET A 313 -9.07 -0.06 19.61
C MET A 313 -7.86 0.52 20.38
N SER A 314 -7.08 1.39 19.73
CA SER A 314 -5.93 2.06 20.34
C SER A 314 -6.35 3.02 21.46
N GLU A 315 -7.39 3.81 21.25
CA GLU A 315 -7.93 4.75 22.23
C GLU A 315 -8.49 4.03 23.46
N TRP A 316 -9.25 2.96 23.26
CA TRP A 316 -9.76 2.13 24.35
C TRP A 316 -8.62 1.51 25.16
N LYS A 317 -7.57 1.03 24.50
CA LYS A 317 -6.38 0.52 25.18
C LYS A 317 -5.70 1.61 26.02
N ALA A 318 -5.53 2.80 25.48
CA ALA A 318 -4.93 3.93 26.20
C ALA A 318 -5.74 4.35 27.44
N CYS A 319 -7.07 4.18 27.42
CA CYS A 319 -7.97 4.43 28.53
C CYS A 319 -8.05 3.26 29.53
N GLY A 320 -7.30 2.17 29.32
CA GLY A 320 -7.36 0.96 30.18
C GLY A 320 -8.57 0.06 29.90
N GLU A 321 -9.24 0.27 28.78
CA GLU A 321 -10.42 -0.48 28.32
C GLU A 321 -10.09 -1.34 27.10
N GLU A 322 -8.91 -1.95 27.09
CA GLU A 322 -8.42 -2.75 25.97
C GLU A 322 -9.44 -3.81 25.52
N GLN A 323 -9.68 -3.86 24.20
CA GLN A 323 -10.54 -4.84 23.57
C GLN A 323 -9.70 -5.85 22.79
N ASN A 324 -10.16 -7.11 22.78
CA ASN A 324 -9.60 -8.13 21.92
C ASN A 324 -10.48 -8.32 20.68
N TYR A 325 -9.90 -8.37 19.50
CA TYR A 325 -10.60 -8.62 18.24
C TYR A 325 -11.37 -9.94 18.27
N ASP A 326 -10.83 -10.99 18.88
CA ASP A 326 -11.47 -12.30 18.99
C ASP A 326 -12.74 -12.28 19.87
N ILE A 327 -12.94 -11.23 20.67
CA ILE A 327 -14.11 -11.03 21.52
C ILE A 327 -15.06 -10.00 20.90
N ILE A 328 -14.53 -8.84 20.52
CA ILE A 328 -15.39 -7.72 20.09
C ILE A 328 -16.05 -7.98 18.71
N ILE A 329 -15.37 -8.68 17.79
CA ILE A 329 -15.96 -8.99 16.47
C ILE A 329 -17.18 -9.93 16.59
N PRO A 330 -17.14 -11.06 17.32
CA PRO A 330 -18.33 -11.86 17.59
C PRO A 330 -19.45 -11.07 18.27
N GLN A 331 -19.16 -10.22 19.26
CA GLN A 331 -20.17 -9.37 19.90
C GLN A 331 -20.79 -8.37 18.90
N ALA A 332 -19.98 -7.78 18.03
CA ALA A 332 -20.46 -6.90 16.97
C ALA A 332 -21.31 -7.63 15.92
N ALA A 333 -21.05 -8.92 15.69
CA ALA A 333 -21.88 -9.74 14.80
C ALA A 333 -23.32 -9.92 15.32
N GLU A 334 -23.50 -9.97 16.64
CA GLU A 334 -24.81 -10.09 17.30
C GLU A 334 -25.49 -8.74 17.52
N ALA A 335 -24.72 -7.64 17.50
CA ALA A 335 -25.23 -6.30 17.72
C ALA A 335 -26.16 -5.85 16.58
N GLN A 336 -27.23 -5.16 16.96
CA GLN A 336 -28.23 -4.65 16.01
C GLN A 336 -28.23 -3.11 16.04
N ILE A 337 -27.69 -2.52 14.99
CA ILE A 337 -27.72 -1.09 14.74
C ILE A 337 -27.91 -0.84 13.24
N ALA A 338 -28.81 0.08 12.87
CA ALA A 338 -29.09 0.40 11.48
C ALA A 338 -28.20 1.50 10.90
N THR A 339 -27.40 2.16 11.73
CA THR A 339 -26.62 3.33 11.33
C THR A 339 -25.51 2.98 10.34
N ILE A 340 -25.52 3.69 9.22
CA ILE A 340 -24.44 3.75 8.23
C ILE A 340 -23.83 5.15 8.28
N ILE A 341 -22.51 5.24 8.45
CA ILE A 341 -21.74 6.48 8.41
C ILE A 341 -20.90 6.55 7.12
N PRO A 342 -20.65 7.74 6.56
CA PRO A 342 -19.74 7.90 5.42
C PRO A 342 -18.29 7.80 5.93
N VAL A 343 -17.68 6.63 5.79
CA VAL A 343 -16.35 6.32 6.35
C VAL A 343 -15.22 7.24 5.85
N ASP A 344 -15.41 7.87 4.68
CA ASP A 344 -14.44 8.82 4.08
C ASP A 344 -14.73 10.28 4.47
N ASP A 345 -15.67 10.55 5.37
CA ASP A 345 -15.94 11.91 5.83
C ASP A 345 -14.74 12.48 6.60
N ALA A 346 -14.44 13.75 6.38
CA ALA A 346 -13.33 14.44 7.01
C ALA A 346 -13.34 14.34 8.54
N THR A 347 -14.53 14.22 9.16
CA THR A 347 -14.71 14.01 10.60
C THR A 347 -13.94 12.77 11.11
N PHE A 348 -13.75 11.74 10.28
CA PHE A 348 -13.10 10.48 10.68
C PHE A 348 -11.64 10.37 10.24
N MET A 349 -11.09 11.36 9.55
CA MET A 349 -9.72 11.29 9.04
C MET A 349 -8.67 11.35 10.16
N ASN A 350 -8.78 12.30 11.08
CA ASN A 350 -7.84 12.43 12.19
C ASN A 350 -8.46 13.17 13.40
N PRO A 351 -9.57 12.70 13.99
CA PRO A 351 -10.16 13.35 15.16
C PRO A 351 -9.27 13.16 16.39
N GLU A 352 -9.41 14.07 17.38
CA GLU A 352 -8.75 13.91 18.69
C GLU A 352 -9.19 12.62 19.39
N ASN A 353 -10.49 12.28 19.29
CA ASN A 353 -11.07 11.05 19.82
C ASN A 353 -12.09 10.51 18.83
N MET A 354 -11.85 9.31 18.32
CA MET A 354 -12.65 8.68 17.27
C MET A 354 -14.05 8.28 17.75
N GLU A 355 -14.17 7.78 18.98
CA GLU A 355 -15.48 7.40 19.54
C GLU A 355 -16.39 8.61 19.69
N ASN A 356 -15.87 9.71 20.23
CA ASN A 356 -16.62 10.95 20.37
C ASN A 356 -17.01 11.54 18.99
N ALA A 357 -16.11 11.48 18.02
CA ALA A 357 -16.39 11.94 16.66
C ALA A 357 -17.54 11.15 16.04
N LEU A 358 -17.55 9.83 16.18
CA LEU A 358 -18.61 8.96 15.66
C LEU A 358 -19.94 9.23 16.36
N ILE A 359 -19.96 9.32 17.69
CA ILE A 359 -21.18 9.61 18.48
C ILE A 359 -21.72 11.01 18.12
N HIS A 360 -20.85 12.01 18.02
CA HIS A 360 -21.24 13.37 17.63
C HIS A 360 -21.81 13.40 16.22
N TYR A 361 -21.16 12.74 15.25
CA TYR A 361 -21.65 12.62 13.89
C TYR A 361 -23.06 12.03 13.86
N CYS A 362 -23.28 10.91 14.54
CA CYS A 362 -24.60 10.28 14.60
C CYS A 362 -25.68 11.20 15.19
N ARG A 363 -25.36 11.94 16.26
CA ARG A 363 -26.31 12.89 16.86
C ARG A 363 -26.62 14.06 15.93
N HIS A 364 -25.59 14.61 15.29
CA HIS A 364 -25.74 15.77 14.40
C HIS A 364 -26.61 15.44 13.18
N HIS A 365 -26.48 14.23 12.66
CA HIS A 365 -27.23 13.76 11.49
C HIS A 365 -28.50 12.98 11.84
N ALA A 366 -28.98 13.03 13.10
CA ALA A 366 -30.17 12.35 13.59
C ALA A 366 -30.18 10.82 13.29
N LEU A 367 -28.99 10.18 13.30
CA LEU A 367 -28.82 8.75 13.16
C LEU A 367 -28.97 8.06 14.53
N GLN A 368 -29.27 6.76 14.52
CA GLN A 368 -29.25 5.96 15.74
C GLN A 368 -27.84 5.95 16.32
N VAL A 369 -27.69 6.42 17.58
CA VAL A 369 -26.40 6.49 18.27
C VAL A 369 -26.04 5.11 18.84
N PRO A 370 -24.85 4.55 18.55
CA PRO A 370 -24.38 3.32 19.19
C PRO A 370 -24.33 3.46 20.72
N LYS A 371 -24.74 2.43 21.47
CA LYS A 371 -24.86 2.45 22.94
C LYS A 371 -23.69 1.78 23.65
N ASN A 372 -22.93 0.97 22.94
CA ASN A 372 -21.80 0.22 23.48
C ASN A 372 -20.77 -0.06 22.39
N LYS A 373 -19.59 -0.57 22.77
CA LYS A 373 -18.48 -0.84 21.87
C LYS A 373 -18.81 -1.82 20.76
N ALA A 374 -19.63 -2.84 21.03
CA ALA A 374 -20.06 -3.81 20.02
C ALA A 374 -20.92 -3.16 18.93
N GLU A 375 -21.83 -2.26 19.31
CA GLU A 375 -22.63 -1.48 18.35
C GLU A 375 -21.77 -0.48 17.56
N ILE A 376 -20.73 0.13 18.20
CA ILE A 376 -19.77 1.00 17.51
C ILE A 376 -19.01 0.22 16.44
N VAL A 377 -18.46 -0.95 16.81
CA VAL A 377 -17.72 -1.80 15.86
C VAL A 377 -18.64 -2.29 14.74
N ARG A 378 -19.86 -2.70 15.07
CA ARG A 378 -20.86 -3.09 14.06
C ARG A 378 -21.16 -1.96 13.09
N CYS A 379 -21.40 -0.74 13.59
CA CYS A 379 -21.65 0.45 12.79
C CYS A 379 -20.50 0.71 11.81
N VAL A 380 -19.26 0.66 12.28
CA VAL A 380 -18.07 0.87 11.42
C VAL A 380 -17.98 -0.21 10.34
N LEU A 381 -18.08 -1.50 10.70
CA LEU A 381 -17.88 -2.59 9.75
C LEU A 381 -18.99 -2.66 8.68
N GLN A 382 -20.25 -2.44 9.06
CA GLN A 382 -21.31 -2.39 8.06
C GLN A 382 -21.25 -1.15 7.17
N SER A 383 -20.74 -0.02 7.69
CA SER A 383 -20.52 1.18 6.89
C SER A 383 -19.41 0.97 5.87
N LEU A 384 -18.33 0.25 6.23
CA LEU A 384 -17.29 -0.17 5.30
C LEU A 384 -17.85 -1.09 4.20
N ALA A 385 -18.64 -2.11 4.55
CA ALA A 385 -19.25 -3.02 3.58
C ALA A 385 -20.19 -2.26 2.61
N PHE A 386 -20.97 -1.32 3.13
CA PHE A 386 -21.82 -0.44 2.33
C PHE A 386 -20.98 0.43 1.37
N LYS A 387 -19.87 1.02 1.83
CA LYS A 387 -18.97 1.79 0.98
C LYS A 387 -18.34 0.92 -0.12
N TYR A 388 -17.96 -0.32 0.19
CA TYR A 388 -17.45 -1.25 -0.82
C TYR A 388 -18.49 -1.57 -1.89
N ARG A 389 -19.78 -1.72 -1.52
CA ARG A 389 -20.86 -1.86 -2.50
C ARG A 389 -20.92 -0.66 -3.43
N GLN A 390 -20.91 0.57 -2.89
CA GLN A 390 -20.92 1.78 -3.72
C GLN A 390 -19.72 1.83 -4.67
N ALA A 391 -18.53 1.49 -4.18
CA ALA A 391 -17.32 1.45 -4.99
C ALA A 391 -17.41 0.39 -6.11
N VAL A 392 -17.94 -0.79 -5.82
CA VAL A 392 -18.16 -1.85 -6.84
C VAL A 392 -19.22 -1.45 -7.86
N GLU A 393 -20.29 -0.78 -7.45
CA GLU A 393 -21.30 -0.25 -8.38
C GLU A 393 -20.70 0.78 -9.35
N GLN A 394 -19.83 1.66 -8.85
CA GLN A 394 -19.10 2.63 -9.66
C GLN A 394 -18.08 1.93 -10.57
N LEU A 395 -17.30 0.98 -10.03
CA LEU A 395 -16.33 0.18 -10.77
C LEU A 395 -16.99 -0.53 -11.97
N ASN A 396 -18.12 -1.19 -11.74
CA ASN A 396 -18.87 -1.91 -12.77
C ASN A 396 -19.35 -1.01 -13.91
N ARG A 397 -19.53 0.31 -13.70
CA ARG A 397 -19.86 1.26 -14.78
C ARG A 397 -18.65 1.59 -15.65
N CYS A 398 -17.44 1.49 -15.10
CA CYS A 398 -16.20 1.73 -15.83
C CYS A 398 -15.71 0.48 -16.60
N LEU A 399 -16.27 -0.70 -16.32
CA LEU A 399 -15.83 -1.97 -16.91
C LEU A 399 -16.74 -2.48 -18.01
N PRO A 400 -16.23 -3.23 -18.99
CA PRO A 400 -17.04 -3.85 -20.04
C PRO A 400 -18.01 -4.92 -19.53
N SER A 401 -17.74 -5.51 -18.36
CA SER A 401 -18.60 -6.48 -17.68
C SER A 401 -18.44 -6.36 -16.15
N PRO A 402 -19.54 -6.60 -15.38
CA PRO A 402 -19.48 -6.49 -13.95
C PRO A 402 -18.62 -7.60 -13.34
N ILE A 403 -17.98 -7.29 -12.20
CA ILE A 403 -17.25 -8.29 -11.41
C ILE A 403 -18.24 -9.33 -10.84
N ARG A 404 -17.76 -10.57 -10.71
CA ARG A 404 -18.59 -11.70 -10.24
C ARG A 404 -18.12 -12.29 -8.91
N GLN A 405 -16.97 -11.88 -8.45
CA GLN A 405 -16.38 -12.25 -7.16
C GLN A 405 -15.42 -11.16 -6.71
N LEU A 406 -15.13 -11.10 -5.41
CA LEU A 406 -14.16 -10.18 -4.83
C LEU A 406 -13.13 -10.96 -4.03
N ASN A 407 -11.84 -10.68 -4.24
CA ASN A 407 -10.75 -11.25 -3.46
C ASN A 407 -10.31 -10.24 -2.41
N ILE A 408 -10.48 -10.55 -1.12
CA ILE A 408 -9.99 -9.71 -0.01
C ILE A 408 -8.66 -10.26 0.46
N ILE A 409 -7.62 -9.43 0.36
CA ILE A 409 -6.23 -9.76 0.72
C ILE A 409 -5.71 -8.84 1.81
N GLY A 410 -4.59 -9.23 2.43
CA GLY A 410 -3.98 -8.50 3.53
C GLY A 410 -4.61 -8.78 4.90
N GLY A 411 -4.19 -8.06 5.93
CA GLY A 411 -4.58 -8.32 7.33
C GLY A 411 -6.09 -8.26 7.58
N GLY A 412 -6.80 -7.40 6.87
CA GLY A 412 -8.26 -7.28 6.99
C GLY A 412 -9.05 -8.50 6.53
N SER A 413 -8.44 -9.38 5.71
CA SER A 413 -9.07 -10.65 5.29
C SER A 413 -9.36 -11.59 6.47
N GLN A 414 -8.76 -11.37 7.63
CA GLN A 414 -9.05 -12.11 8.86
C GLN A 414 -10.36 -11.68 9.55
N ASN A 415 -10.92 -10.51 9.19
CA ASN A 415 -12.16 -10.03 9.81
C ASN A 415 -13.38 -10.71 9.20
N GLN A 416 -13.79 -11.82 9.80
CA GLN A 416 -14.88 -12.66 9.33
C GLN A 416 -16.21 -11.91 9.22
N LEU A 417 -16.50 -10.98 10.14
CA LEU A 417 -17.72 -10.19 10.10
C LEU A 417 -17.71 -9.23 8.91
N LEU A 418 -16.63 -8.49 8.69
CA LEU A 418 -16.52 -7.59 7.54
C LEU A 418 -16.62 -8.35 6.21
N ASN A 419 -15.96 -9.51 6.10
CA ASN A 419 -15.99 -10.34 4.90
C ASN A 419 -17.42 -10.81 4.59
N GLN A 420 -18.18 -11.28 5.61
CA GLN A 420 -19.55 -11.69 5.43
C GLN A 420 -20.47 -10.50 5.07
N LEU A 421 -20.35 -9.38 5.79
CA LEU A 421 -21.09 -8.16 5.47
C LEU A 421 -20.81 -7.67 4.06
N THR A 422 -19.56 -7.77 3.61
CA THR A 422 -19.16 -7.41 2.24
C THR A 422 -19.83 -8.34 1.22
N ALA A 423 -19.83 -9.67 1.45
CA ALA A 423 -20.52 -10.62 0.57
C ALA A 423 -22.03 -10.33 0.51
N ASP A 424 -22.65 -10.06 1.66
CA ASP A 424 -24.09 -9.77 1.77
C ASP A 424 -24.45 -8.47 1.03
N GLU A 425 -23.65 -7.40 1.18
CA GLU A 425 -23.87 -6.12 0.51
C GLU A 425 -23.64 -6.17 -1.01
N LEU A 426 -22.61 -6.92 -1.45
CA LEU A 426 -22.29 -7.04 -2.87
C LEU A 426 -23.17 -8.03 -3.63
N GLY A 427 -23.77 -8.99 -2.94
CA GLY A 427 -24.52 -10.09 -3.57
C GLY A 427 -23.66 -11.05 -4.41
N ILE A 428 -22.34 -11.06 -4.21
CA ILE A 428 -21.37 -11.92 -4.90
C ILE A 428 -20.45 -12.63 -3.89
N PRO A 429 -19.83 -13.78 -4.25
CA PRO A 429 -18.88 -14.45 -3.38
C PRO A 429 -17.66 -13.60 -3.07
N VAL A 430 -17.18 -13.67 -1.82
CA VAL A 430 -15.97 -13.06 -1.32
C VAL A 430 -14.97 -14.14 -0.93
N TYR A 431 -13.76 -14.07 -1.47
CA TYR A 431 -12.64 -14.96 -1.18
C TYR A 431 -11.64 -14.21 -0.30
N ALA A 432 -11.49 -14.60 0.95
CA ALA A 432 -10.64 -13.92 1.93
C ALA A 432 -9.30 -14.65 2.15
N GLY A 433 -8.20 -13.98 1.85
CA GLY A 433 -6.82 -14.45 1.89
C GLY A 433 -6.12 -14.37 0.53
N PRO A 434 -4.78 -14.41 0.54
CA PRO A 434 -3.90 -14.58 1.71
C PRO A 434 -3.78 -13.34 2.61
N VAL A 435 -3.49 -13.59 3.88
CA VAL A 435 -3.20 -12.53 4.86
C VAL A 435 -1.87 -11.85 4.52
N GLU A 436 -0.86 -12.64 4.18
CA GLU A 436 0.49 -12.22 3.86
C GLU A 436 0.69 -11.98 2.33
N ALA A 437 -0.33 -11.41 1.68
CA ALA A 437 -0.32 -11.21 0.23
C ALA A 437 0.87 -10.36 -0.24
N THR A 438 1.19 -9.28 0.47
CA THR A 438 2.32 -8.39 0.14
C THR A 438 3.64 -9.15 0.11
N ALA A 439 3.98 -9.86 1.19
CA ALA A 439 5.21 -10.63 1.25
C ALA A 439 5.25 -11.76 0.19
N MET A 440 4.11 -12.41 -0.07
CA MET A 440 4.03 -13.44 -1.12
C MET A 440 4.30 -12.85 -2.50
N GLY A 441 3.67 -11.75 -2.86
CA GLY A 441 3.87 -11.10 -4.15
C GLY A 441 5.28 -10.55 -4.32
N ASN A 442 5.83 -9.93 -3.26
CA ASN A 442 7.23 -9.48 -3.23
C ASN A 442 8.19 -10.63 -3.52
N ILE A 443 8.11 -11.72 -2.74
CA ILE A 443 9.01 -12.89 -2.87
C ILE A 443 8.86 -13.58 -4.23
N LEU A 444 7.65 -13.77 -4.69
CA LEU A 444 7.42 -14.46 -5.97
C LEU A 444 7.81 -13.59 -7.17
N THR A 445 7.72 -12.26 -7.07
CA THR A 445 8.29 -11.35 -8.09
C THR A 445 9.81 -11.44 -8.14
N GLN A 446 10.47 -11.59 -6.99
CA GLN A 446 11.91 -11.86 -6.97
C GLN A 446 12.27 -13.20 -7.64
N ALA A 447 11.49 -14.26 -7.35
CA ALA A 447 11.69 -15.58 -7.96
C ALA A 447 11.44 -15.53 -9.48
N MET A 448 10.49 -14.73 -9.95
CA MET A 448 10.26 -14.46 -11.37
C MET A 448 11.44 -13.73 -12.00
N ALA A 449 12.00 -12.71 -11.37
CA ALA A 449 13.21 -12.01 -11.81
C ALA A 449 14.44 -12.94 -11.89
N LYS A 450 14.49 -13.97 -11.05
CA LYS A 450 15.56 -14.99 -11.05
C LYS A 450 15.30 -16.15 -12.03
N GLY A 451 14.20 -16.11 -12.78
CA GLY A 451 13.84 -17.13 -13.77
C GLY A 451 13.36 -18.47 -13.17
N GLU A 452 12.97 -18.50 -11.90
CA GLU A 452 12.39 -19.68 -11.24
C GLU A 452 10.86 -19.76 -11.46
N ILE A 453 10.23 -18.65 -11.84
CA ILE A 453 8.82 -18.51 -12.20
C ILE A 453 8.77 -17.81 -13.56
N ALA A 454 7.95 -18.29 -14.47
CA ALA A 454 7.92 -17.81 -15.84
C ALA A 454 7.19 -16.45 -15.99
N ASP A 455 6.04 -16.30 -15.31
CA ASP A 455 5.15 -15.15 -15.47
C ASP A 455 4.21 -14.96 -14.24
N LEU A 456 3.40 -13.91 -14.27
CA LEU A 456 2.43 -13.60 -13.23
C LEU A 456 1.35 -14.70 -13.06
N ARG A 457 1.04 -15.44 -14.11
CA ARG A 457 0.07 -16.55 -14.04
C ARG A 457 0.64 -17.69 -13.19
N GLU A 458 1.88 -18.13 -13.46
CA GLU A 458 2.54 -19.15 -12.66
C GLU A 458 2.72 -18.70 -11.21
N LEU A 459 3.04 -17.40 -10.98
CA LEU A 459 3.08 -16.80 -9.66
C LEU A 459 1.78 -17.08 -8.89
N ARG A 460 0.63 -16.75 -9.49
CA ARG A 460 -0.70 -16.94 -8.88
C ARG A 460 -1.07 -18.41 -8.69
N GLU A 461 -0.64 -19.28 -9.57
CA GLU A 461 -0.81 -20.73 -9.39
C GLU A 461 -0.03 -21.24 -8.17
N ILE A 462 1.18 -20.70 -7.90
CA ILE A 462 1.95 -21.00 -6.69
C ILE A 462 1.21 -20.49 -5.46
N VAL A 463 0.68 -19.27 -5.49
CA VAL A 463 -0.13 -18.74 -4.38
C VAL A 463 -1.33 -19.65 -4.11
N THR A 464 -2.08 -20.02 -5.14
CA THR A 464 -3.26 -20.91 -5.03
C THR A 464 -2.91 -22.26 -4.41
N ARG A 465 -1.72 -22.81 -4.71
CA ARG A 465 -1.23 -24.07 -4.11
C ARG A 465 -0.74 -23.90 -2.67
N SER A 466 -0.36 -22.68 -2.29
CA SER A 466 0.23 -22.37 -0.97
C SER A 466 -0.80 -21.98 0.07
N VAL A 467 -1.92 -21.38 -0.34
CA VAL A 467 -2.98 -20.89 0.56
C VAL A 467 -4.35 -21.30 0.08
N THR A 468 -5.28 -21.48 1.03
CA THR A 468 -6.69 -21.74 0.74
C THR A 468 -7.50 -20.56 1.27
N PRO A 469 -8.05 -19.69 0.40
CA PRO A 469 -8.92 -18.60 0.85
C PRO A 469 -10.18 -19.12 1.54
N GLN A 470 -10.65 -18.43 2.56
CA GLN A 470 -11.97 -18.66 3.13
C GLN A 470 -13.02 -17.99 2.24
N VAL A 471 -14.10 -18.74 1.91
CA VAL A 471 -15.14 -18.22 1.02
C VAL A 471 -16.38 -17.84 1.82
N TYR A 472 -16.89 -16.64 1.53
CA TYR A 472 -18.14 -16.11 2.09
C TYR A 472 -19.15 -15.93 0.98
N TYR A 473 -20.28 -16.61 1.09
CA TYR A 473 -21.39 -16.45 0.17
C TYR A 473 -22.42 -15.47 0.73
N PRO A 474 -23.09 -14.70 -0.14
CA PRO A 474 -24.18 -13.83 0.30
C PRO A 474 -25.26 -14.62 1.05
N LYS A 475 -25.66 -14.13 2.19
CA LYS A 475 -26.84 -14.63 2.92
C LYS A 475 -28.06 -13.93 2.35
N LYS A 476 -29.05 -14.73 1.96
CA LYS A 476 -30.33 -14.23 1.44
C LYS A 476 -31.12 -13.47 2.51
#